data_67fdc7de5b5330af6510f690885d23ba
#
_entry.id   67fdc7de5b5330af6510f690885d23ba
#
_cell.length_a   1.000
_cell.length_b   1.000
_cell.length_c   1.000
_cell.angle_alpha   90.00
_cell.angle_beta   90.00
_cell.angle_gamma   90.00
#
_symmetry.space_group_name_H-M   'P 1'
#
loop_
_entity.id
_entity.type
_entity.pdbx_description
1 polymer ?
#
loop_
_entity_poly.entity_id
_entity_poly.type
_entity_poly.pdbx_seq_one_letter_code
_entity_poly.pdbx_strand_id
1 'polypeptide(L)'
;MTKRAAIILAGGKAKRFQTTKERWQDKALAELDGKPLMIHAIEHVQDIVEEIIVVVNENESRIFQYHNVLEKYHIQKAKIVTDLKIKNLSGPLIAILTGLKFATSDSCITVPCDVPMLNGKVAEYLFSEVNDSSVAVPMWPNGRLETLLLVLDRKKTLDIANVLCQLDRSHPDDIIRGSLKTLFVSPLGKIKALDPNLCSFVNINCQEDLCRLQPRHGKGQFVKNLRLNLGVVTANKIIDILAASSKRDNTDFLEASKIFSGCSVDFENEGQVFWAAVNREYEAKSLLSLFERCGKPELKTDIKDAFLKSAHNYGLEAKIYEKNCCHLLAERARADKSWIELQTEKIGFK
;
A
#
# COMPACT_ATOMS: atom_id res chain seq x y z
N MET A 1 3.60 19.14 19.22
CA MET A 1 2.93 18.87 17.92
C MET A 1 3.54 17.59 17.35
N THR A 2 2.73 16.71 16.77
CA THR A 2 3.19 15.50 16.07
C THR A 2 3.97 15.92 14.82
N LYS A 3 5.22 15.44 14.66
CA LYS A 3 6.03 15.72 13.46
C LYS A 3 5.44 15.02 12.25
N ARG A 4 5.46 15.68 11.10
CA ARG A 4 4.85 15.23 9.84
C ARG A 4 5.90 15.10 8.74
N ALA A 5 5.78 14.08 7.91
CA ALA A 5 6.59 13.88 6.71
C ALA A 5 5.70 13.74 5.47
N ALA A 6 6.24 14.12 4.31
CA ALA A 6 5.67 13.74 3.02
C ALA A 6 6.57 12.71 2.34
N ILE A 7 5.97 11.63 1.84
CA ILE A 7 6.61 10.59 1.04
C ILE A 7 6.12 10.76 -0.39
N ILE A 8 6.96 11.31 -1.26
CA ILE A 8 6.65 11.52 -2.67
C ILE A 8 7.00 10.26 -3.46
N LEU A 9 5.99 9.61 -4.03
CA LEU A 9 6.14 8.37 -4.78
C LEU A 9 6.48 8.68 -6.24
N ALA A 10 7.75 8.65 -6.59
CA ALA A 10 8.28 9.05 -7.91
C ALA A 10 8.93 7.90 -8.70
N GLY A 11 8.88 6.65 -8.22
CA GLY A 11 9.55 5.47 -8.79
C GLY A 11 8.82 4.75 -9.93
N GLY A 12 7.67 5.21 -10.39
CA GLY A 12 6.82 4.50 -11.35
C GLY A 12 7.45 4.29 -12.73
N LYS A 13 7.12 3.15 -13.40
CA LYS A 13 7.57 2.83 -14.76
C LYS A 13 6.86 3.64 -15.85
N ALA A 14 5.81 4.39 -15.50
CA ALA A 14 5.05 5.29 -16.38
C ALA A 14 4.66 4.71 -17.76
N LYS A 15 4.31 3.42 -17.85
CA LYS A 15 4.08 2.71 -19.13
C LYS A 15 3.01 3.37 -20.01
N ARG A 16 1.93 3.92 -19.42
CA ARG A 16 0.85 4.60 -20.16
C ARG A 16 1.22 6.02 -20.58
N PHE A 17 2.24 6.59 -19.96
CA PHE A 17 2.76 7.92 -20.28
C PHE A 17 3.70 7.92 -21.50
N GLN A 18 4.20 6.73 -21.86
CA GLN A 18 5.09 6.56 -23.00
C GLN A 18 4.28 6.55 -24.30
N THR A 19 4.70 7.35 -25.27
CA THR A 19 4.24 7.26 -26.65
C THR A 19 5.11 6.25 -27.42
N THR A 20 4.53 5.48 -28.34
CA THR A 20 5.17 4.33 -29.01
C THR A 20 6.37 4.67 -29.89
N LYS A 21 6.71 5.95 -30.07
CA LYS A 21 7.75 6.43 -31.01
C LYS A 21 8.86 7.26 -30.38
N GLU A 22 8.78 7.57 -29.09
CA GLU A 22 9.71 8.50 -28.45
C GLU A 22 10.57 7.83 -27.38
N ARG A 23 11.68 8.50 -27.03
CA ARG A 23 12.54 8.12 -25.93
C ARG A 23 11.72 8.10 -24.63
N TRP A 24 11.96 7.07 -23.77
CA TRP A 24 11.31 6.96 -22.48
C TRP A 24 11.37 8.27 -21.69
N GLN A 25 10.21 8.74 -21.25
CA GLN A 25 10.06 9.98 -20.49
C GLN A 25 9.74 9.67 -19.04
N ASP A 26 10.41 10.36 -18.13
CA ASP A 26 10.10 10.27 -16.70
C ASP A 26 8.84 11.08 -16.38
N LYS A 27 7.80 10.38 -15.95
CA LYS A 27 6.51 11.00 -15.61
C LYS A 27 6.66 12.08 -14.52
N ALA A 28 7.52 11.85 -13.51
CA ALA A 28 7.73 12.80 -12.41
C ALA A 28 8.40 14.11 -12.88
N LEU A 29 9.13 14.05 -14.00
CA LEU A 29 9.78 15.20 -14.64
C LEU A 29 8.95 15.81 -15.78
N ALA A 30 7.82 15.19 -16.14
CA ALA A 30 6.91 15.79 -17.12
C ALA A 30 6.38 17.13 -16.60
N GLU A 31 6.28 18.10 -17.49
CA GLU A 31 5.91 19.46 -17.10
C GLU A 31 4.41 19.73 -17.26
N LEU A 32 3.84 20.29 -16.22
CA LEU A 32 2.53 20.94 -16.23
C LEU A 32 2.76 22.44 -15.99
N ASP A 33 2.32 23.29 -16.89
CA ASP A 33 2.53 24.75 -16.82
C ASP A 33 4.00 25.15 -16.61
N GLY A 34 4.93 24.44 -17.30
CA GLY A 34 6.36 24.71 -17.24
C GLY A 34 7.08 24.25 -15.96
N LYS A 35 6.43 23.45 -15.12
CA LYS A 35 6.95 22.94 -13.86
C LYS A 35 6.81 21.42 -13.77
N PRO A 36 7.84 20.66 -13.36
CA PRO A 36 7.77 19.21 -13.19
C PRO A 36 6.67 18.77 -12.23
N LEU A 37 5.95 17.67 -12.56
CA LEU A 37 4.88 17.12 -11.74
C LEU A 37 5.34 16.83 -10.30
N MET A 38 6.58 16.36 -10.12
CA MET A 38 7.15 16.12 -8.80
C MET A 38 7.23 17.41 -7.97
N ILE A 39 7.57 18.54 -8.59
CA ILE A 39 7.66 19.83 -7.89
C ILE A 39 6.28 20.32 -7.48
N HIS A 40 5.27 20.18 -8.34
CA HIS A 40 3.88 20.47 -7.94
C HIS A 40 3.48 19.66 -6.71
N ALA A 41 3.72 18.34 -6.70
CA ALA A 41 3.39 17.49 -5.56
C ALA A 41 4.12 17.93 -4.26
N ILE A 42 5.37 18.35 -4.36
CA ILE A 42 6.17 18.83 -3.21
C ILE A 42 5.65 20.18 -2.69
N GLU A 43 5.42 21.16 -3.55
CA GLU A 43 4.98 22.49 -3.17
C GLU A 43 3.66 22.49 -2.40
N HIS A 44 2.75 21.55 -2.73
CA HIS A 44 1.46 21.44 -2.06
C HIS A 44 1.55 20.92 -0.61
N VAL A 45 2.65 20.28 -0.24
CA VAL A 45 2.81 19.72 1.11
C VAL A 45 3.97 20.30 1.90
N GLN A 46 4.89 21.00 1.24
CA GLN A 46 6.12 21.46 1.91
C GLN A 46 5.90 22.37 3.13
N ASP A 47 4.84 23.17 3.17
CA ASP A 47 4.59 24.11 4.28
C ASP A 47 3.89 23.45 5.48
N ILE A 48 3.40 22.21 5.32
CA ILE A 48 2.64 21.48 6.34
C ILE A 48 3.40 20.27 6.91
N VAL A 49 4.64 20.02 6.42
CA VAL A 49 5.50 18.92 6.87
C VAL A 49 6.90 19.41 7.22
N GLU A 50 7.59 18.71 8.13
CA GLU A 50 8.96 19.03 8.55
C GLU A 50 10.01 18.40 7.63
N GLU A 51 9.69 17.27 6.98
CA GLU A 51 10.61 16.58 6.07
C GLU A 51 9.87 16.02 4.83
N ILE A 52 10.60 15.90 3.73
CA ILE A 52 10.10 15.34 2.47
C ILE A 52 11.04 14.22 2.01
N ILE A 53 10.48 13.05 1.77
CA ILE A 53 11.21 11.89 1.26
C ILE A 53 10.73 11.60 -0.17
N VAL A 54 11.59 11.81 -1.16
CA VAL A 54 11.31 11.48 -2.55
C VAL A 54 11.81 10.07 -2.83
N VAL A 55 10.88 9.13 -3.03
CA VAL A 55 11.22 7.73 -3.25
C VAL A 55 11.24 7.44 -4.75
N VAL A 56 12.37 6.91 -5.21
CA VAL A 56 12.62 6.59 -6.63
C VAL A 56 13.08 5.15 -6.78
N ASN A 57 12.84 4.56 -7.96
CA ASN A 57 13.49 3.29 -8.29
C ASN A 57 15.01 3.51 -8.55
N GLU A 58 15.78 2.44 -8.43
CA GLU A 58 17.22 2.46 -8.62
C GLU A 58 17.57 2.78 -10.09
N ASN A 59 17.92 4.05 -10.36
CA ASN A 59 18.44 4.52 -11.65
C ASN A 59 19.27 5.79 -11.40
N GLU A 60 20.59 5.68 -11.55
CA GLU A 60 21.54 6.76 -11.25
C GLU A 60 21.27 8.04 -12.07
N SER A 61 20.98 7.90 -13.36
CA SER A 61 20.66 9.05 -14.22
C SER A 61 19.41 9.79 -13.75
N ARG A 62 18.40 9.05 -13.29
CA ARG A 62 17.16 9.61 -12.74
C ARG A 62 17.41 10.34 -11.42
N ILE A 63 18.19 9.74 -10.52
CA ILE A 63 18.56 10.33 -9.24
C ILE A 63 19.27 11.66 -9.46
N PHE A 64 20.25 11.70 -10.35
CA PHE A 64 20.95 12.93 -10.70
C PHE A 64 20.02 14.03 -11.25
N GLN A 65 19.11 13.67 -12.17
CA GLN A 65 18.12 14.62 -12.69
C GLN A 65 17.21 15.18 -11.59
N TYR A 66 16.79 14.34 -10.64
CA TYR A 66 15.94 14.77 -9.54
C TYR A 66 16.68 15.73 -8.59
N HIS A 67 17.95 15.46 -8.28
CA HIS A 67 18.78 16.41 -7.51
C HIS A 67 18.86 17.77 -8.19
N ASN A 68 19.15 17.82 -9.48
CA ASN A 68 19.21 19.07 -10.25
C ASN A 68 17.87 19.81 -10.23
N VAL A 69 16.75 19.09 -10.32
CA VAL A 69 15.41 19.69 -10.27
C VAL A 69 15.13 20.25 -8.89
N LEU A 70 15.39 19.51 -7.80
CA LEU A 70 15.20 19.99 -6.44
C LEU A 70 16.04 21.24 -6.15
N GLU A 71 17.28 21.27 -6.62
CA GLU A 71 18.19 22.43 -6.50
C GLU A 71 17.64 23.64 -7.29
N LYS A 72 17.24 23.45 -8.55
CA LYS A 72 16.65 24.49 -9.41
C LYS A 72 15.43 25.16 -8.75
N TYR A 73 14.60 24.40 -8.03
CA TYR A 73 13.40 24.89 -7.37
C TYR A 73 13.61 25.19 -5.87
N HIS A 74 14.86 25.21 -5.39
CA HIS A 74 15.26 25.53 -4.02
C HIS A 74 14.57 24.69 -2.93
N ILE A 75 14.30 23.42 -3.22
CA ILE A 75 13.67 22.48 -2.29
C ILE A 75 14.73 21.84 -1.38
N GLN A 76 15.08 22.52 -0.28
CA GLN A 76 16.18 22.10 0.60
C GLN A 76 15.83 20.97 1.57
N LYS A 77 14.58 20.81 1.99
CA LYS A 77 14.15 19.81 2.96
C LYS A 77 13.77 18.45 2.34
N ALA A 78 13.91 18.30 1.03
CA ALA A 78 13.65 17.05 0.36
C ALA A 78 14.90 16.16 0.30
N LYS A 79 14.73 14.89 0.65
CA LYS A 79 15.75 13.83 0.56
C LYS A 79 15.32 12.81 -0.48
N ILE A 80 16.19 12.52 -1.45
CA ILE A 80 15.97 11.44 -2.43
C ILE A 80 16.47 10.13 -1.84
N VAL A 81 15.65 9.09 -1.92
CA VAL A 81 15.99 7.72 -1.50
C VAL A 81 15.57 6.72 -2.57
N THR A 82 16.32 5.64 -2.71
CA THR A 82 15.98 4.55 -3.64
C THR A 82 15.16 3.47 -2.94
N ASP A 83 14.29 2.80 -3.70
CA ASP A 83 13.53 1.66 -3.23
C ASP A 83 14.43 0.64 -2.51
N LEU A 84 13.94 0.14 -1.38
CA LEU A 84 14.63 -0.94 -0.66
C LEU A 84 14.68 -2.20 -1.53
N LYS A 85 15.82 -2.89 -1.48
CA LYS A 85 15.99 -4.19 -2.13
C LYS A 85 15.47 -5.29 -1.20
N ILE A 86 14.23 -5.72 -1.41
CA ILE A 86 13.62 -6.84 -0.70
C ILE A 86 13.27 -7.90 -1.74
N LYS A 87 14.03 -9.00 -1.77
CA LYS A 87 13.86 -10.06 -2.77
C LYS A 87 13.80 -9.45 -4.18
N ASN A 88 12.88 -9.91 -5.03
CA ASN A 88 12.61 -9.33 -6.36
C ASN A 88 11.36 -8.45 -6.38
N LEU A 89 10.96 -7.94 -5.20
CA LEU A 89 9.74 -7.17 -5.07
C LEU A 89 9.88 -5.79 -5.70
N SER A 90 8.84 -5.36 -6.38
CA SER A 90 8.70 -4.01 -6.93
C SER A 90 7.24 -3.58 -6.83
N GLY A 91 6.99 -2.30 -6.72
CA GLY A 91 5.63 -1.78 -6.69
C GLY A 91 5.42 -0.70 -5.62
N PRO A 92 4.21 -0.14 -5.53
CA PRO A 92 3.95 0.99 -4.65
C PRO A 92 4.16 0.69 -3.16
N LEU A 93 3.90 -0.54 -2.70
CA LEU A 93 4.06 -0.87 -1.28
C LEU A 93 5.53 -0.79 -0.84
N ILE A 94 6.50 -1.21 -1.69
CA ILE A 94 7.91 -1.10 -1.35
C ILE A 94 8.37 0.37 -1.31
N ALA A 95 7.82 1.20 -2.19
CA ALA A 95 8.08 2.64 -2.16
C ALA A 95 7.53 3.28 -0.86
N ILE A 96 6.33 2.89 -0.42
CA ILE A 96 5.75 3.33 0.85
C ILE A 96 6.64 2.87 2.02
N LEU A 97 7.02 1.59 2.07
CA LEU A 97 7.93 1.05 3.10
C LEU A 97 9.25 1.80 3.12
N THR A 98 9.84 2.06 1.95
CA THR A 98 11.07 2.84 1.83
C THR A 98 10.91 4.22 2.45
N GLY A 99 9.87 4.95 2.05
CA GLY A 99 9.57 6.27 2.61
C GLY A 99 9.39 6.24 4.14
N LEU A 100 8.61 5.29 4.66
CA LEU A 100 8.40 5.11 6.11
C LEU A 100 9.70 4.81 6.86
N LYS A 101 10.61 4.04 6.26
CA LYS A 101 11.90 3.68 6.88
C LYS A 101 12.85 4.87 6.97
N PHE A 102 12.87 5.73 5.96
CA PHE A 102 13.74 6.90 5.92
C PHE A 102 13.14 8.14 6.58
N ALA A 103 11.83 8.20 6.78
CA ALA A 103 11.18 9.25 7.56
C ALA A 103 11.52 9.13 9.04
N THR A 104 11.62 10.28 9.73
CA THR A 104 11.84 10.38 11.18
C THR A 104 10.60 10.88 11.92
N SER A 105 9.65 11.43 11.19
CA SER A 105 8.39 12.00 11.70
C SER A 105 7.40 10.91 12.14
N ASP A 106 6.49 11.27 13.04
CA ASP A 106 5.52 10.34 13.62
C ASP A 106 4.38 9.99 12.64
N SER A 107 4.01 10.94 11.79
CA SER A 107 2.93 10.79 10.81
C SER A 107 3.42 11.13 9.41
N CYS A 108 3.09 10.29 8.43
CA CYS A 108 3.54 10.43 7.06
C CYS A 108 2.35 10.51 6.10
N ILE A 109 2.37 11.47 5.16
CA ILE A 109 1.46 11.44 4.00
C ILE A 109 2.20 10.90 2.78
N THR A 110 1.62 9.90 2.10
CA THR A 110 2.12 9.48 0.79
C THR A 110 1.45 10.31 -0.30
N VAL A 111 2.24 10.80 -1.25
CA VAL A 111 1.74 11.63 -2.35
C VAL A 111 2.32 11.08 -3.66
N PRO A 112 1.50 10.57 -4.58
CA PRO A 112 1.98 10.18 -5.89
C PRO A 112 2.33 11.42 -6.71
N CYS A 113 3.45 11.39 -7.43
CA CYS A 113 3.91 12.53 -8.26
C CYS A 113 2.96 12.91 -9.39
N ASP A 114 1.97 12.05 -9.70
CA ASP A 114 0.98 12.27 -10.75
C ASP A 114 -0.31 12.92 -10.27
N VAL A 115 -0.34 13.44 -9.05
CA VAL A 115 -1.43 14.23 -8.47
C VAL A 115 -0.94 15.68 -8.26
N PRO A 116 -0.70 16.45 -9.33
CA PRO A 116 -0.05 17.75 -9.22
C PRO A 116 -0.93 18.85 -8.64
N MET A 117 -2.22 18.60 -8.43
CA MET A 117 -3.18 19.58 -7.94
C MET A 117 -3.69 19.28 -6.52
N LEU A 118 -2.94 18.48 -5.74
CA LEU A 118 -3.27 18.22 -4.34
C LEU A 118 -3.36 19.54 -3.57
N ASN A 119 -4.52 19.81 -2.98
CA ASN A 119 -4.69 21.01 -2.14
C ASN A 119 -4.05 20.77 -0.76
N GLY A 120 -3.12 21.64 -0.34
CA GLY A 120 -2.46 21.55 0.97
C GLY A 120 -3.43 21.50 2.15
N LYS A 121 -4.58 22.20 2.07
CA LYS A 121 -5.63 22.13 3.11
C LYS A 121 -6.31 20.76 3.16
N VAL A 122 -6.39 20.05 2.04
CA VAL A 122 -6.88 18.66 2.02
C VAL A 122 -5.87 17.74 2.69
N ALA A 123 -4.59 17.88 2.39
CA ALA A 123 -3.53 17.12 3.06
C ALA A 123 -3.48 17.39 4.58
N GLU A 124 -3.59 18.66 4.98
CA GLU A 124 -3.67 19.05 6.39
C GLU A 124 -4.90 18.44 7.10
N TYR A 125 -6.05 18.44 6.43
CA TYR A 125 -7.26 17.82 6.95
C TYR A 125 -7.08 16.30 7.12
N LEU A 126 -6.48 15.62 6.17
CA LEU A 126 -6.18 14.18 6.29
C LEU A 126 -5.28 13.90 7.50
N PHE A 127 -4.24 14.71 7.73
CA PHE A 127 -3.40 14.61 8.94
C PHE A 127 -4.19 14.82 10.24
N SER A 128 -5.14 15.79 10.25
CA SER A 128 -5.94 16.06 11.45
C SER A 128 -6.91 14.94 11.79
N GLU A 129 -7.32 14.14 10.83
CA GLU A 129 -8.33 13.09 10.99
C GLU A 129 -7.77 11.73 11.39
N VAL A 130 -6.47 11.46 11.15
CA VAL A 130 -5.89 10.13 11.37
C VAL A 130 -6.02 9.68 12.84
N ASN A 131 -5.83 10.59 13.82
CA ASN A 131 -6.01 10.35 15.26
C ASN A 131 -5.56 8.92 15.69
N ASP A 132 -6.50 8.13 16.27
CA ASP A 132 -6.24 6.76 16.75
C ASP A 132 -6.17 5.71 15.63
N SER A 133 -6.44 6.08 14.37
CA SER A 133 -6.31 5.18 13.23
C SER A 133 -4.84 4.99 12.86
N SER A 134 -4.52 3.84 12.27
CA SER A 134 -3.17 3.60 11.72
C SER A 134 -3.02 4.19 10.32
N VAL A 135 -4.14 4.23 9.57
CA VAL A 135 -4.21 4.71 8.20
C VAL A 135 -5.43 5.59 8.02
N ALA A 136 -5.28 6.73 7.35
CA ALA A 136 -6.40 7.49 6.78
C ALA A 136 -6.28 7.49 5.24
N VAL A 137 -7.37 7.14 4.56
CA VAL A 137 -7.43 6.99 3.11
C VAL A 137 -8.71 7.60 2.53
N PRO A 138 -8.64 8.43 1.47
CA PRO A 138 -9.82 8.88 0.77
C PRO A 138 -10.58 7.72 0.11
N MET A 139 -11.89 7.64 0.38
CA MET A 139 -12.79 6.64 -0.21
C MET A 139 -13.97 7.31 -0.90
N TRP A 140 -14.17 6.97 -2.16
CA TRP A 140 -15.29 7.42 -2.98
C TRP A 140 -16.59 6.65 -2.64
N PRO A 141 -17.78 7.22 -2.95
CA PRO A 141 -19.07 6.54 -2.69
C PRO A 141 -19.23 5.16 -3.31
N ASN A 142 -18.50 4.89 -4.38
CA ASN A 142 -18.46 3.57 -5.03
C ASN A 142 -17.44 2.61 -4.39
N GLY A 143 -16.90 2.95 -3.21
CA GLY A 143 -15.91 2.16 -2.48
C GLY A 143 -14.51 2.16 -3.08
N ARG A 144 -14.23 2.98 -4.12
CA ARG A 144 -12.89 3.16 -4.66
C ARG A 144 -12.02 3.96 -3.69
N LEU A 145 -10.78 3.53 -3.49
CA LEU A 145 -9.80 4.19 -2.63
C LEU A 145 -8.73 4.90 -3.44
N GLU A 146 -8.21 5.99 -2.89
CA GLU A 146 -6.99 6.63 -3.37
C GLU A 146 -5.79 6.01 -2.64
N THR A 147 -5.43 4.77 -3.00
CA THR A 147 -4.49 3.92 -2.27
C THR A 147 -3.04 4.41 -2.25
N LEU A 148 -2.72 5.47 -3.01
CA LEU A 148 -1.40 6.11 -3.01
C LEU A 148 -1.41 7.49 -2.31
N LEU A 149 -2.59 7.98 -1.91
CA LEU A 149 -2.73 9.18 -1.10
C LEU A 149 -3.20 8.78 0.30
N LEU A 150 -2.27 8.41 1.16
CA LEU A 150 -2.52 7.87 2.50
C LEU A 150 -1.90 8.77 3.55
N VAL A 151 -2.56 8.95 4.69
CA VAL A 151 -1.87 9.38 5.91
C VAL A 151 -1.67 8.16 6.80
N LEU A 152 -0.44 7.95 7.23
CA LEU A 152 0.04 6.78 7.93
C LEU A 152 0.62 7.19 9.30
N ASP A 153 0.17 6.53 10.37
CA ASP A 153 0.92 6.51 11.63
C ASP A 153 2.18 5.69 11.40
N ARG A 154 3.33 6.36 11.33
CA ARG A 154 4.59 5.74 10.92
C ARG A 154 4.94 4.54 11.81
N LYS A 155 4.83 4.70 13.12
CA LYS A 155 5.24 3.66 14.08
C LYS A 155 4.37 2.40 13.95
N LYS A 156 3.07 2.56 13.71
CA LYS A 156 2.14 1.43 13.55
C LYS A 156 2.25 0.76 12.19
N THR A 157 2.56 1.52 11.13
CA THR A 157 2.48 1.01 9.75
C THR A 157 3.83 0.56 9.18
N LEU A 158 4.96 1.00 9.73
CA LEU A 158 6.29 0.61 9.27
C LEU A 158 6.51 -0.91 9.36
N ASP A 159 6.22 -1.49 10.51
CA ASP A 159 6.42 -2.93 10.74
C ASP A 159 5.45 -3.77 9.90
N ILE A 160 4.19 -3.31 9.76
CA ILE A 160 3.18 -3.92 8.90
C ILE A 160 3.64 -3.92 7.45
N ALA A 161 4.08 -2.78 6.92
CA ALA A 161 4.58 -2.68 5.54
C ALA A 161 5.82 -3.58 5.33
N ASN A 162 6.73 -3.65 6.32
CA ASN A 162 7.90 -4.53 6.26
C ASN A 162 7.49 -6.01 6.17
N VAL A 163 6.61 -6.48 7.06
CA VAL A 163 6.12 -7.87 7.03
C VAL A 163 5.45 -8.19 5.70
N LEU A 164 4.58 -7.32 5.21
CA LEU A 164 3.89 -7.53 3.93
C LEU A 164 4.89 -7.67 2.77
N CYS A 165 5.92 -6.82 2.72
CA CYS A 165 6.97 -6.92 1.72
C CYS A 165 7.80 -8.21 1.87
N GLN A 166 8.13 -8.66 3.09
CA GLN A 166 8.80 -9.93 3.33
C GLN A 166 7.95 -11.14 2.91
N LEU A 167 6.63 -10.98 2.93
CA LEU A 167 5.65 -11.94 2.42
C LEU A 167 5.30 -11.70 0.94
N ASP A 168 6.21 -11.14 0.14
CA ASP A 168 6.08 -10.94 -1.30
C ASP A 168 4.81 -10.15 -1.73
N ARG A 169 4.20 -9.39 -0.82
CA ARG A 169 3.07 -8.53 -1.14
C ARG A 169 3.55 -7.17 -1.65
N SER A 170 2.92 -6.65 -2.70
CA SER A 170 3.36 -5.44 -3.41
C SER A 170 2.27 -4.38 -3.58
N HIS A 171 1.03 -4.71 -3.25
CA HIS A 171 -0.10 -3.81 -3.44
C HIS A 171 -0.25 -2.83 -2.27
N PRO A 172 -0.49 -1.53 -2.52
CA PRO A 172 -0.61 -0.53 -1.46
C PRO A 172 -1.86 -0.72 -0.60
N ASP A 173 -2.92 -1.33 -1.12
CA ASP A 173 -4.12 -1.68 -0.36
C ASP A 173 -3.86 -2.73 0.72
N ASP A 174 -2.80 -3.55 0.61
CA ASP A 174 -2.44 -4.50 1.66
C ASP A 174 -2.02 -3.80 2.97
N ILE A 175 -1.42 -2.59 2.92
CA ILE A 175 -1.13 -1.84 4.15
C ILE A 175 -2.40 -1.38 4.86
N ILE A 176 -3.46 -1.06 4.10
CA ILE A 176 -4.77 -0.69 4.64
C ILE A 176 -5.40 -1.90 5.33
N ARG A 177 -5.40 -3.06 4.67
CA ARG A 177 -5.93 -4.33 5.16
C ARG A 177 -5.19 -4.82 6.40
N GLY A 178 -3.86 -4.77 6.37
CA GLY A 178 -2.99 -5.23 7.45
C GLY A 178 -2.97 -4.31 8.68
N SER A 179 -3.31 -3.02 8.52
CA SER A 179 -3.28 -2.05 9.62
C SER A 179 -4.43 -2.18 10.59
N LEU A 180 -5.51 -2.87 10.25
CA LEU A 180 -6.69 -3.18 11.06
C LEU A 180 -7.45 -1.97 11.63
N LYS A 181 -6.85 -0.78 11.70
CA LYS A 181 -7.48 0.49 12.13
C LYS A 181 -7.39 1.51 11.02
N THR A 182 -8.45 1.64 10.25
CA THR A 182 -8.50 2.52 9.08
C THR A 182 -9.60 3.55 9.19
N LEU A 183 -9.26 4.80 8.86
CA LEU A 183 -10.23 5.85 8.61
C LEU A 183 -10.42 6.03 7.10
N PHE A 184 -11.61 5.76 6.63
CA PHE A 184 -12.03 6.10 5.27
C PHE A 184 -12.60 7.51 5.27
N VAL A 185 -11.94 8.42 4.55
CA VAL A 185 -12.29 9.84 4.50
C VAL A 185 -13.10 10.10 3.24
N SER A 186 -14.29 10.68 3.39
CA SER A 186 -15.14 11.01 2.24
C SER A 186 -14.63 12.22 1.48
N PRO A 187 -14.32 12.10 0.16
CA PRO A 187 -14.05 13.27 -0.68
C PRO A 187 -15.25 14.22 -0.79
N LEU A 188 -16.48 13.70 -0.68
CA LEU A 188 -17.72 14.51 -0.80
C LEU A 188 -18.14 15.23 0.49
N GLY A 189 -17.42 14.99 1.60
CA GLY A 189 -17.63 15.65 2.89
C GLY A 189 -16.83 16.95 3.03
N LYS A 190 -16.04 17.01 4.10
CA LYS A 190 -15.20 18.20 4.42
C LYS A 190 -14.17 18.49 3.31
N ILE A 191 -13.65 17.48 2.62
CA ILE A 191 -12.71 17.68 1.51
C ILE A 191 -13.34 18.52 0.40
N LYS A 192 -14.60 18.24 0.01
CA LYS A 192 -15.29 19.05 -1.02
C LYS A 192 -15.49 20.52 -0.62
N ALA A 193 -15.58 20.81 0.68
CA ALA A 193 -15.61 22.19 1.15
C ALA A 193 -14.25 22.90 1.05
N LEU A 194 -13.14 22.16 1.14
CA LEU A 194 -11.77 22.65 1.00
C LEU A 194 -11.30 22.69 -0.46
N ASP A 195 -11.78 21.79 -1.28
CA ASP A 195 -11.49 21.64 -2.70
C ASP A 195 -12.80 21.35 -3.47
N PRO A 196 -13.58 22.38 -3.83
CA PRO A 196 -14.91 22.24 -4.45
C PRO A 196 -14.93 21.43 -5.75
N ASN A 197 -13.84 21.48 -6.52
CA ASN A 197 -13.68 20.76 -7.78
C ASN A 197 -13.00 19.40 -7.63
N LEU A 198 -12.61 19.02 -6.41
CA LEU A 198 -11.90 17.76 -6.09
C LEU A 198 -10.64 17.57 -6.96
N CYS A 199 -9.96 18.66 -7.28
CA CYS A 199 -8.73 18.67 -8.07
C CYS A 199 -7.61 17.86 -7.39
N SER A 200 -7.61 17.77 -6.07
CA SER A 200 -6.70 16.94 -5.27
C SER A 200 -6.69 15.44 -5.67
N PHE A 201 -7.63 15.00 -6.48
CA PHE A 201 -7.74 13.61 -6.91
C PHE A 201 -7.61 13.43 -8.44
N VAL A 202 -7.16 14.48 -9.12
CA VAL A 202 -6.91 14.42 -10.57
C VAL A 202 -5.52 13.83 -10.81
N ASN A 203 -5.48 12.66 -11.46
CA ASN A 203 -4.23 11.98 -11.80
C ASN A 203 -3.87 12.23 -13.26
N ILE A 204 -2.64 12.55 -13.52
CA ILE A 204 -2.05 12.62 -14.86
C ILE A 204 -1.52 11.24 -15.22
N ASN A 205 -2.14 10.52 -16.17
CA ASN A 205 -1.74 9.18 -16.56
C ASN A 205 -1.15 9.08 -17.98
N CYS A 206 -1.47 10.03 -18.83
CA CYS A 206 -0.98 10.16 -20.21
C CYS A 206 -0.65 11.63 -20.51
N GLN A 207 -0.05 11.90 -21.64
CA GLN A 207 0.33 13.26 -22.04
C GLN A 207 -0.91 14.14 -22.30
N GLU A 208 -2.00 13.56 -22.78
CA GLU A 208 -3.26 14.26 -23.02
C GLU A 208 -3.88 14.80 -21.74
N ASP A 209 -3.65 14.14 -20.59
CA ASP A 209 -4.16 14.60 -19.29
C ASP A 209 -3.53 15.94 -18.87
N LEU A 210 -2.29 16.24 -19.33
CA LEU A 210 -1.64 17.54 -19.08
C LEU A 210 -2.41 18.71 -19.71
N CYS A 211 -3.15 18.45 -20.78
CA CYS A 211 -3.95 19.45 -21.50
C CYS A 211 -5.43 19.46 -21.11
N ARG A 212 -5.91 18.44 -20.38
CA ARG A 212 -7.33 18.24 -20.07
C ARG A 212 -7.53 17.75 -18.64
N LEU A 213 -7.19 18.60 -17.68
CA LEU A 213 -7.46 18.30 -16.27
C LEU A 213 -8.98 18.30 -16.02
N GLN A 214 -9.56 17.11 -15.90
CA GLN A 214 -10.97 16.98 -15.58
C GLN A 214 -11.15 16.57 -14.13
N PRO A 215 -11.96 17.33 -13.33
CA PRO A 215 -12.31 16.93 -11.98
C PRO A 215 -12.99 15.57 -11.97
N ARG A 216 -12.71 14.75 -10.99
CA ARG A 216 -13.43 13.49 -10.78
C ARG A 216 -14.73 13.79 -10.02
N HIS A 217 -15.85 13.54 -10.67
CA HIS A 217 -17.14 13.65 -10.02
C HIS A 217 -17.59 12.29 -9.49
N GLY A 218 -17.57 12.14 -8.17
CA GLY A 218 -18.24 11.02 -7.51
C GLY A 218 -19.74 11.26 -7.43
N LYS A 219 -20.56 10.32 -7.92
CA LYS A 219 -21.98 10.28 -7.62
C LYS A 219 -22.21 9.35 -6.43
N GLY A 220 -23.01 9.76 -5.43
CA GLY A 220 -23.34 8.91 -4.29
C GLY A 220 -23.54 9.68 -2.99
N GLN A 221 -23.97 8.98 -1.93
CA GLN A 221 -24.34 9.58 -0.65
C GLN A 221 -23.27 9.41 0.45
N PHE A 222 -22.06 8.89 0.16
CA PHE A 222 -21.00 8.75 1.14
C PHE A 222 -20.40 10.13 1.45
N VAL A 223 -20.94 10.80 2.47
CA VAL A 223 -20.55 12.16 2.88
C VAL A 223 -19.82 12.19 4.22
N LYS A 224 -19.99 11.14 5.04
CA LYS A 224 -19.37 11.03 6.36
C LYS A 224 -18.15 10.11 6.31
N ASN A 225 -17.15 10.43 7.12
CA ASN A 225 -16.01 9.55 7.31
C ASN A 225 -16.44 8.25 8.02
N LEU A 226 -15.80 7.14 7.65
CA LEU A 226 -16.05 5.83 8.23
C LEU A 226 -14.79 5.34 8.95
N ARG A 227 -14.91 4.96 10.23
CA ARG A 227 -13.83 4.33 10.99
C ARG A 227 -14.08 2.82 11.06
N LEU A 228 -13.10 2.05 10.60
CA LEU A 228 -13.09 0.60 10.74
C LEU A 228 -11.99 0.20 11.74
N ASN A 229 -12.37 -0.52 12.77
CA ASN A 229 -11.45 -1.03 13.77
C ASN A 229 -11.62 -2.56 13.88
N LEU A 230 -10.63 -3.30 13.38
CA LEU A 230 -10.58 -4.76 13.38
C LEU A 230 -9.51 -5.30 14.34
N GLY A 231 -9.04 -4.46 15.27
CA GLY A 231 -8.06 -4.83 16.27
C GLY A 231 -6.70 -4.16 16.12
N VAL A 232 -5.65 -4.79 16.63
CA VAL A 232 -4.26 -4.33 16.59
C VAL A 232 -3.33 -5.51 16.38
N VAL A 233 -2.39 -5.40 15.46
CA VAL A 233 -1.29 -6.37 15.34
C VAL A 233 -0.23 -6.03 16.38
N THR A 234 0.05 -6.94 17.29
CA THR A 234 1.05 -6.74 18.34
C THR A 234 2.47 -6.93 17.81
N ALA A 235 3.47 -6.32 18.47
CA ALA A 235 4.87 -6.47 18.08
C ALA A 235 5.33 -7.94 18.09
N ASN A 236 4.88 -8.74 19.05
CA ASN A 236 5.23 -10.18 19.11
C ASN A 236 4.75 -10.92 17.86
N LYS A 237 3.51 -10.70 17.42
CA LYS A 237 2.98 -11.30 16.18
C LYS A 237 3.78 -10.89 14.94
N ILE A 238 4.20 -9.64 14.87
CA ILE A 238 5.09 -9.15 13.81
C ILE A 238 6.41 -9.92 13.81
N ILE A 239 7.03 -10.09 14.99
CA ILE A 239 8.28 -10.84 15.17
C ILE A 239 8.10 -12.29 14.72
N ASP A 240 7.04 -12.96 15.13
CA ASP A 240 6.76 -14.36 14.79
C ASP A 240 6.58 -14.55 13.27
N ILE A 241 5.83 -13.66 12.60
CA ILE A 241 5.67 -13.72 11.14
C ILE A 241 7.00 -13.49 10.43
N LEU A 242 7.82 -12.55 10.89
CA LEU A 242 9.16 -12.29 10.32
C LEU A 242 10.09 -13.49 10.55
N ALA A 243 10.04 -14.13 11.71
CA ALA A 243 10.78 -15.35 12.00
C ALA A 243 10.36 -16.48 11.07
N ALA A 244 9.05 -16.69 10.85
CA ALA A 244 8.52 -17.68 9.92
C ALA A 244 8.96 -17.40 8.47
N SER A 245 8.92 -16.14 8.03
CA SER A 245 9.41 -15.75 6.70
C SER A 245 10.89 -16.03 6.54
N SER A 246 11.71 -15.68 7.54
CA SER A 246 13.15 -15.96 7.54
C SER A 246 13.45 -17.47 7.50
N LYS A 247 12.72 -18.27 8.27
CA LYS A 247 12.84 -19.74 8.22
C LYS A 247 12.54 -20.28 6.82
N ARG A 248 11.46 -19.80 6.20
CA ARG A 248 11.07 -20.17 4.85
C ARG A 248 12.15 -19.79 3.83
N ASP A 249 12.71 -18.59 3.91
CA ASP A 249 13.77 -18.13 3.02
C ASP A 249 15.07 -18.95 3.20
N ASN A 250 15.34 -19.45 4.40
CA ASN A 250 16.44 -20.38 4.72
C ASN A 250 16.08 -21.86 4.46
N THR A 251 15.00 -22.14 3.75
CA THR A 251 14.54 -23.50 3.38
C THR A 251 14.15 -24.42 4.56
N ASP A 252 13.95 -23.85 5.75
CA ASP A 252 13.39 -24.56 6.91
C ASP A 252 11.85 -24.53 6.86
N PHE A 253 11.31 -25.17 5.82
CA PHE A 253 9.90 -25.08 5.45
C PHE A 253 8.97 -25.67 6.51
N LEU A 254 9.40 -26.73 7.19
CA LEU A 254 8.58 -27.35 8.24
C LEU A 254 8.40 -26.43 9.44
N GLU A 255 9.48 -25.83 9.91
CA GLU A 255 9.40 -24.92 11.05
C GLU A 255 8.66 -23.62 10.66
N ALA A 256 8.90 -23.08 9.47
CA ALA A 256 8.15 -21.96 8.94
C ALA A 256 6.64 -22.23 8.93
N SER A 257 6.21 -23.41 8.44
CA SER A 257 4.79 -23.77 8.38
C SER A 257 4.16 -23.84 9.77
N LYS A 258 4.86 -24.38 10.77
CA LYS A 258 4.36 -24.45 12.15
C LYS A 258 4.14 -23.06 12.76
N ILE A 259 5.11 -22.17 12.57
CA ILE A 259 5.00 -20.79 13.10
C ILE A 259 3.85 -20.05 12.39
N PHE A 260 3.73 -20.12 11.06
CA PHE A 260 2.61 -19.51 10.34
C PHE A 260 1.27 -20.08 10.78
N SER A 261 1.18 -21.41 11.01
CA SER A 261 -0.03 -22.06 11.52
C SER A 261 -0.42 -21.52 12.91
N GLY A 262 0.53 -21.41 13.83
CA GLY A 262 0.31 -20.84 15.15
C GLY A 262 -0.17 -19.38 15.09
N CYS A 263 0.52 -18.54 14.33
CA CYS A 263 0.12 -17.15 14.11
C CYS A 263 -1.30 -17.06 13.55
N SER A 264 -1.66 -17.92 12.59
CA SER A 264 -3.01 -17.91 12.01
C SER A 264 -4.09 -18.20 13.05
N VAL A 265 -3.89 -19.20 13.90
CA VAL A 265 -4.84 -19.55 14.97
C VAL A 265 -5.04 -18.35 15.92
N ASP A 266 -3.97 -17.67 16.29
CA ASP A 266 -4.05 -16.50 17.17
C ASP A 266 -4.84 -15.35 16.51
N PHE A 267 -4.64 -15.12 15.22
CA PHE A 267 -5.39 -14.12 14.46
C PHE A 267 -6.86 -14.53 14.25
N GLU A 268 -7.14 -15.81 14.02
CA GLU A 268 -8.51 -16.35 13.93
C GLU A 268 -9.27 -16.12 15.23
N ASN A 269 -8.65 -16.42 16.38
CA ASN A 269 -9.23 -16.22 17.72
C ASN A 269 -9.53 -14.75 18.02
N GLU A 270 -8.77 -13.83 17.47
CA GLU A 270 -8.97 -12.37 17.62
C GLU A 270 -9.88 -11.76 16.55
N GLY A 271 -10.34 -12.56 15.57
CA GLY A 271 -11.17 -12.08 14.46
C GLY A 271 -10.41 -11.23 13.44
N GLN A 272 -9.08 -11.30 13.41
CA GLN A 272 -8.21 -10.55 12.49
C GLN A 272 -8.02 -11.31 11.18
N VAL A 273 -9.09 -11.43 10.42
CA VAL A 273 -9.25 -12.35 9.28
C VAL A 273 -8.24 -12.15 8.15
N PHE A 274 -7.78 -10.91 7.89
CA PHE A 274 -6.73 -10.66 6.88
C PHE A 274 -5.43 -11.37 7.25
N TRP A 275 -4.95 -11.17 8.48
CA TRP A 275 -3.70 -11.78 8.93
C TRP A 275 -3.85 -13.30 9.11
N ALA A 276 -5.01 -13.79 9.53
CA ALA A 276 -5.32 -15.20 9.56
C ALA A 276 -5.21 -15.81 8.15
N ALA A 277 -5.82 -15.19 7.15
CA ALA A 277 -5.75 -15.64 5.76
C ALA A 277 -4.32 -15.66 5.23
N VAL A 278 -3.56 -14.57 5.42
CA VAL A 278 -2.16 -14.45 4.97
C VAL A 278 -1.29 -15.54 5.62
N ASN A 279 -1.40 -15.77 6.92
CA ASN A 279 -0.59 -16.77 7.60
C ASN A 279 -0.95 -18.20 7.15
N ARG A 280 -2.24 -18.53 6.92
CA ARG A 280 -2.63 -19.83 6.32
C ARG A 280 -2.12 -20.01 4.90
N GLU A 281 -2.12 -18.94 4.11
CA GLU A 281 -1.52 -18.95 2.76
C GLU A 281 -0.03 -19.31 2.81
N TYR A 282 0.74 -18.69 3.75
CA TYR A 282 2.17 -18.95 3.88
C TYR A 282 2.51 -20.26 4.58
N GLU A 283 1.64 -20.76 5.47
CA GLU A 283 1.69 -22.15 5.94
C GLU A 283 1.63 -23.12 4.77
N ALA A 284 0.58 -23.00 3.93
CA ALA A 284 0.40 -23.85 2.76
C ALA A 284 1.56 -23.76 1.77
N LYS A 285 2.04 -22.55 1.47
CA LYS A 285 3.21 -22.34 0.58
C LYS A 285 4.48 -22.96 1.14
N SER A 286 4.69 -22.95 2.46
CA SER A 286 5.84 -23.57 3.10
C SER A 286 5.75 -25.11 3.01
N LEU A 287 4.59 -25.68 3.31
CA LEU A 287 4.34 -27.11 3.16
C LEU A 287 4.45 -27.58 1.70
N LEU A 288 4.00 -26.75 0.74
CA LEU A 288 4.15 -27.07 -0.69
C LEU A 288 5.62 -27.11 -1.11
N SER A 289 6.43 -26.15 -0.67
CA SER A 289 7.88 -26.15 -0.92
C SER A 289 8.57 -27.36 -0.26
N LEU A 290 8.12 -27.77 0.91
CA LEU A 290 8.58 -28.99 1.57
C LEU A 290 8.20 -30.23 0.77
N PHE A 291 6.95 -30.32 0.29
CA PHE A 291 6.46 -31.42 -0.55
C PHE A 291 7.26 -31.53 -1.85
N GLU A 292 7.50 -30.43 -2.54
CA GLU A 292 8.29 -30.40 -3.78
C GLU A 292 9.73 -30.89 -3.57
N ARG A 293 10.27 -30.75 -2.35
CA ARG A 293 11.62 -31.20 -1.99
C ARG A 293 11.69 -32.65 -1.55
N CYS A 294 10.70 -33.15 -0.80
CA CYS A 294 10.76 -34.49 -0.18
C CYS A 294 9.82 -35.53 -0.82
N GLY A 295 8.85 -35.09 -1.63
CA GLY A 295 7.90 -35.96 -2.33
C GLY A 295 6.91 -36.69 -1.41
N LYS A 296 6.76 -36.32 -0.14
CA LYS A 296 5.91 -37.02 0.84
C LYS A 296 4.42 -36.80 0.59
N PRO A 297 3.66 -37.80 0.14
CA PRO A 297 2.25 -37.64 -0.24
C PRO A 297 1.33 -37.18 0.90
N GLU A 298 1.64 -37.52 2.15
CA GLU A 298 0.89 -37.14 3.35
C GLU A 298 0.77 -35.64 3.50
N LEU A 299 1.73 -34.85 3.04
CA LEU A 299 1.69 -33.38 3.08
C LEU A 299 0.60 -32.76 2.22
N LYS A 300 0.11 -33.47 1.19
CA LYS A 300 -0.94 -32.93 0.29
C LYS A 300 -2.22 -32.57 1.04
N THR A 301 -2.60 -33.36 2.03
CA THR A 301 -3.79 -33.11 2.84
C THR A 301 -3.62 -31.82 3.66
N ASP A 302 -2.48 -31.65 4.33
CA ASP A 302 -2.19 -30.48 5.17
C ASP A 302 -2.09 -29.20 4.32
N ILE A 303 -1.45 -29.28 3.14
CA ILE A 303 -1.37 -28.17 2.18
C ILE A 303 -2.77 -27.75 1.75
N LYS A 304 -3.61 -28.71 1.39
CA LYS A 304 -4.98 -28.45 0.94
C LYS A 304 -5.82 -27.82 2.06
N ASP A 305 -5.72 -28.35 3.29
CA ASP A 305 -6.43 -27.82 4.46
C ASP A 305 -6.02 -26.37 4.75
N ALA A 306 -4.73 -26.09 4.75
CA ALA A 306 -4.22 -24.73 4.99
C ALA A 306 -4.70 -23.73 3.91
N PHE A 307 -4.68 -24.10 2.62
CA PHE A 307 -5.22 -23.26 1.56
C PHE A 307 -6.73 -23.06 1.69
N LEU A 308 -7.51 -24.09 2.02
CA LEU A 308 -8.96 -23.95 2.22
C LEU A 308 -9.29 -23.00 3.39
N LYS A 309 -8.56 -23.07 4.49
CA LYS A 309 -8.69 -22.16 5.62
C LYS A 309 -8.32 -20.73 5.21
N SER A 310 -7.25 -20.55 4.42
CA SER A 310 -6.89 -19.25 3.87
C SER A 310 -8.02 -18.66 3.01
N ALA A 311 -8.56 -19.43 2.07
CA ALA A 311 -9.68 -19.02 1.22
C ALA A 311 -10.94 -18.65 2.04
N HIS A 312 -11.22 -19.43 3.10
CA HIS A 312 -12.32 -19.13 4.03
C HIS A 312 -12.13 -17.77 4.69
N ASN A 313 -10.95 -17.49 5.24
CA ASN A 313 -10.64 -16.23 5.92
C ASN A 313 -10.69 -15.02 4.97
N TYR A 314 -10.18 -15.13 3.74
CA TYR A 314 -10.34 -14.09 2.71
C TYR A 314 -11.81 -13.87 2.34
N GLY A 315 -12.63 -14.94 2.35
CA GLY A 315 -14.08 -14.83 2.16
C GLY A 315 -14.79 -14.06 3.29
N LEU A 316 -14.35 -14.25 4.54
CA LEU A 316 -14.83 -13.49 5.69
C LEU A 316 -14.39 -12.02 5.61
N GLU A 317 -13.15 -11.77 5.24
CA GLU A 317 -12.62 -10.42 5.03
C GLU A 317 -13.45 -9.66 3.99
N ALA A 318 -13.73 -10.29 2.85
CA ALA A 318 -14.56 -9.69 1.80
C ALA A 318 -15.94 -9.27 2.32
N LYS A 319 -16.59 -10.12 3.13
CA LYS A 319 -17.89 -9.80 3.75
C LYS A 319 -17.82 -8.61 4.70
N ILE A 320 -16.72 -8.49 5.48
CA ILE A 320 -16.52 -7.33 6.37
C ILE A 320 -16.45 -6.04 5.55
N TYR A 321 -15.67 -6.03 4.48
CA TYR A 321 -15.54 -4.85 3.63
C TYR A 321 -16.82 -4.54 2.85
N GLU A 322 -17.56 -5.54 2.37
CA GLU A 322 -18.88 -5.35 1.73
C GLU A 322 -19.87 -4.67 2.69
N LYS A 323 -19.98 -5.18 3.91
CA LYS A 323 -20.86 -4.61 4.94
C LYS A 323 -20.53 -3.13 5.24
N ASN A 324 -19.29 -2.73 5.05
CA ASN A 324 -18.80 -1.37 5.27
C ASN A 324 -18.68 -0.55 3.97
N CYS A 325 -19.25 -1.00 2.85
CA CYS A 325 -19.21 -0.34 1.54
C CYS A 325 -17.79 -0.09 0.99
N CYS A 326 -16.79 -0.82 1.46
CA CYS A 326 -15.40 -0.75 1.00
C CYS A 326 -15.19 -1.70 -0.19
N HIS A 327 -15.87 -1.45 -1.31
CA HIS A 327 -15.96 -2.39 -2.43
C HIS A 327 -14.61 -2.79 -3.01
N LEU A 328 -13.66 -1.85 -3.16
CA LEU A 328 -12.31 -2.18 -3.65
C LEU A 328 -11.62 -3.23 -2.78
N LEU A 329 -11.66 -3.07 -1.45
CA LEU A 329 -11.02 -4.02 -0.54
C LEU A 329 -11.75 -5.38 -0.54
N ALA A 330 -13.07 -5.37 -0.67
CA ALA A 330 -13.84 -6.60 -0.83
C ALA A 330 -13.48 -7.35 -2.11
N GLU A 331 -13.31 -6.63 -3.24
CA GLU A 331 -12.85 -7.20 -4.51
C GLU A 331 -11.44 -7.78 -4.40
N ARG A 332 -10.53 -7.09 -3.70
CA ARG A 332 -9.17 -7.58 -3.44
C ARG A 332 -9.19 -8.87 -2.62
N ALA A 333 -9.94 -8.90 -1.53
CA ALA A 333 -10.08 -10.11 -0.71
C ALA A 333 -10.68 -11.28 -1.51
N ARG A 334 -11.68 -11.04 -2.38
CA ARG A 334 -12.22 -12.06 -3.29
C ARG A 334 -11.19 -12.54 -4.33
N ALA A 335 -10.38 -11.63 -4.86
CA ALA A 335 -9.32 -12.01 -5.82
C ALA A 335 -8.27 -12.90 -5.15
N ASP A 336 -7.84 -12.56 -3.92
CA ASP A 336 -6.93 -13.41 -3.14
C ASP A 336 -7.57 -14.78 -2.86
N LYS A 337 -8.84 -14.82 -2.44
CA LYS A 337 -9.60 -16.06 -2.24
C LYS A 337 -9.60 -16.93 -3.51
N SER A 338 -9.97 -16.37 -4.65
CA SER A 338 -10.06 -17.11 -5.92
C SER A 338 -8.70 -17.63 -6.36
N TRP A 339 -7.63 -16.86 -6.13
CA TRP A 339 -6.27 -17.33 -6.39
C TRP A 339 -5.91 -18.54 -5.53
N ILE A 340 -6.23 -18.51 -4.23
CA ILE A 340 -6.01 -19.62 -3.29
C ILE A 340 -6.79 -20.87 -3.71
N GLU A 341 -8.07 -20.73 -4.09
CA GLU A 341 -8.91 -21.84 -4.56
C GLU A 341 -8.28 -22.50 -5.79
N LEU A 342 -7.78 -21.72 -6.73
CA LEU A 342 -7.07 -22.23 -7.91
C LEU A 342 -5.77 -22.99 -7.53
N GLN A 343 -5.01 -22.55 -6.53
CA GLN A 343 -3.84 -23.30 -6.05
C GLN A 343 -4.25 -24.63 -5.40
N THR A 344 -5.36 -24.63 -4.66
CA THR A 344 -5.90 -25.84 -4.01
C THR A 344 -6.28 -26.92 -5.04
N GLU A 345 -6.91 -26.54 -6.14
CA GLU A 345 -7.26 -27.46 -7.23
C GLU A 345 -6.02 -28.11 -7.88
N LYS A 346 -4.95 -27.32 -8.11
CA LYS A 346 -3.71 -27.80 -8.73
C LYS A 346 -3.00 -28.88 -7.90
N ILE A 347 -3.17 -28.90 -6.59
CA ILE A 347 -2.56 -29.90 -5.70
C ILE A 347 -3.22 -31.27 -5.90
N GLY A 348 -4.50 -31.31 -6.28
CA GLY A 348 -5.21 -32.56 -6.58
C GLY A 348 -4.73 -33.27 -7.84
N PHE A 349 -4.07 -32.57 -8.76
CA PHE A 349 -3.59 -33.09 -10.05
C PHE A 349 -2.07 -33.43 -10.08
N LYS A 350 -1.31 -33.03 -9.07
CA LYS A 350 0.10 -33.37 -8.88
C LYS A 350 0.25 -34.57 -7.91
#